data_db37a4de72b96b70e182109a7009830f
#
_entry.id   db37a4de72b96b70e182109a7009830f
#
_cell.length_a   1.000
_cell.length_b   1.000
_cell.length_c   1.000
_cell.angle_alpha   90.00
_cell.angle_beta   90.00
_cell.angle_gamma   90.00
#
_symmetry.space_group_name_H-M   'P 1'
#
loop_
_entity.id
_entity.type
_entity.pdbx_description
1 polymer ?
#
loop_
_entity_poly.entity_id
_entity_poly.type
_entity_poly.pdbx_seq_one_letter_code
_entity_poly.pdbx_strand_id
1 'polypeptide(L)'
;MEEKEDLLRVGSFTEKFNNVLGISMEPLEIFRSKGLPAHMVKRKHYKCLKYIDYIPDIIANPDYIGINPNESGDSIELVKRYEDNVLLGIKLDTDGQYLYVSTMYDVQESKVSRRLHSGRLKQFEVDKKEEK
;
A
#
# COMPACT_ATOMS: atom_id res chain seq x y z
N MET A 1 1.34 19.71 14.08
CA MET A 1 2.34 19.97 13.57
C MET A 1 3.48 19.20 13.92
N GLU A 2 3.76 19.01 15.12
CA GLU A 2 4.83 18.20 15.48
C GLU A 2 4.69 16.85 14.95
N GLU A 3 3.50 16.36 14.78
CA GLU A 3 3.35 15.05 14.29
C GLU A 3 3.90 14.90 12.93
N LYS A 4 3.90 15.96 12.14
CA LYS A 4 4.38 15.83 10.80
C LYS A 4 5.86 15.67 10.76
N GLU A 5 6.54 16.01 11.81
CA GLU A 5 7.97 15.85 11.80
C GLU A 5 8.38 14.40 11.93
N ASP A 6 7.46 13.55 12.38
CA ASP A 6 7.75 12.13 12.50
C ASP A 6 7.28 11.36 11.29
N LEU A 7 6.83 12.05 10.25
CA LEU A 7 6.33 11.40 9.06
C LEU A 7 7.22 11.67 7.87
N LEU A 8 7.33 10.68 7.02
CA LEU A 8 8.08 10.81 5.78
C LEU A 8 7.11 10.61 4.64
N ARG A 9 7.11 11.53 3.69
CA ARG A 9 6.23 11.40 2.55
C ARG A 9 6.78 10.32 1.63
N VAL A 10 5.93 9.36 1.24
CA VAL A 10 6.38 8.26 0.42
C VAL A 10 5.63 8.14 -0.90
N GLY A 11 4.62 8.95 -1.13
CA GLY A 11 3.90 8.88 -2.39
C GLY A 11 2.58 9.61 -2.33
N SER A 12 1.74 9.34 -3.30
CA SER A 12 0.44 9.98 -3.42
C SER A 12 -0.60 9.00 -3.90
N PHE A 13 -1.82 9.17 -3.43
CA PHE A 13 -2.96 8.43 -3.93
C PHE A 13 -3.45 9.21 -5.14
N THR A 14 -3.41 8.59 -6.31
CA THR A 14 -3.75 9.30 -7.54
C THR A 14 -5.06 8.78 -8.11
N GLU A 15 -5.52 9.44 -9.15
CA GLU A 15 -6.76 9.05 -9.79
C GLU A 15 -6.68 7.64 -10.36
N LYS A 16 -5.50 7.20 -10.71
CA LYS A 16 -5.34 5.86 -11.24
C LYS A 16 -5.76 4.82 -10.22
N PHE A 17 -5.50 5.09 -8.91
CA PHE A 17 -5.93 4.18 -7.87
C PHE A 17 -7.45 4.13 -7.83
N ASN A 18 -8.10 5.29 -7.96
CA ASN A 18 -9.55 5.35 -7.95
C ASN A 18 -10.12 4.52 -9.11
N ASN A 19 -9.51 4.66 -10.28
CA ASN A 19 -10.00 3.94 -11.44
C ASN A 19 -9.91 2.44 -11.29
N VAL A 20 -8.81 1.96 -10.75
CA VAL A 20 -8.64 0.53 -10.58
C VAL A 20 -9.57 0.00 -9.50
N LEU A 21 -9.71 0.74 -8.41
CA LEU A 21 -10.52 0.30 -7.30
C LEU A 21 -12.02 0.55 -7.49
N GLY A 22 -12.37 1.42 -8.40
CA GLY A 22 -13.76 1.76 -8.61
C GLY A 22 -14.32 2.62 -7.50
N ILE A 23 -13.50 3.52 -6.96
CA ILE A 23 -13.92 4.41 -5.90
C ILE A 23 -13.61 5.84 -6.29
N SER A 24 -13.99 6.78 -5.45
CA SER A 24 -13.82 8.20 -5.74
C SER A 24 -13.23 8.92 -4.56
N MET A 25 -12.01 8.62 -4.23
CA MET A 25 -11.36 9.25 -3.11
C MET A 25 -10.55 10.43 -3.58
N GLU A 26 -10.50 11.48 -2.77
CA GLU A 26 -9.70 12.63 -3.15
C GLU A 26 -8.24 12.27 -3.17
N PRO A 27 -7.46 12.85 -4.06
CA PRO A 27 -6.03 12.60 -4.07
C PRO A 27 -5.41 13.12 -2.77
N LEU A 28 -4.67 12.29 -2.10
CA LEU A 28 -4.04 12.64 -0.84
C LEU A 28 -2.61 12.16 -0.84
N GLU A 29 -1.77 12.82 -0.05
CA GLU A 29 -0.39 12.39 0.09
C GLU A 29 -0.32 11.19 0.99
N ILE A 30 0.67 10.35 0.78
CA ILE A 30 0.87 9.14 1.58
C ILE A 30 2.17 9.27 2.35
N PHE A 31 2.10 9.01 3.65
CA PHE A 31 3.25 9.13 4.52
C PHE A 31 3.52 7.82 5.25
N ARG A 32 4.69 7.69 5.83
CA ARG A 32 4.96 6.61 6.76
C ARG A 32 5.62 7.19 7.98
N SER A 33 5.42 6.54 9.11
CA SER A 33 6.04 6.96 10.34
C SER A 33 7.52 6.61 10.31
N LYS A 34 8.35 7.42 10.93
CA LYS A 34 9.75 7.11 11.07
C LYS A 34 9.90 5.88 11.96
N GLY A 35 8.90 5.55 12.76
CA GLY A 35 8.94 4.39 13.61
C GLY A 35 8.47 3.10 12.96
N LEU A 36 8.14 3.14 11.65
CA LEU A 36 7.66 1.94 11.00
C LEU A 36 8.62 0.76 11.09
N PRO A 37 9.94 0.93 10.90
CA PRO A 37 10.82 -0.23 11.00
C PRO A 37 10.76 -0.89 12.38
N ALA A 38 10.70 -0.09 13.44
CA ALA A 38 10.64 -0.65 14.78
C ALA A 38 9.30 -1.38 14.99
N HIS A 39 8.23 -0.83 14.42
CA HIS A 39 6.92 -1.46 14.51
C HIS A 39 6.94 -2.82 13.80
N MET A 40 7.61 -2.90 12.65
CA MET A 40 7.68 -4.13 11.91
C MET A 40 8.44 -5.19 12.70
N VAL A 41 9.51 -4.81 13.38
CA VAL A 41 10.26 -5.73 14.18
C VAL A 41 9.39 -6.24 15.33
N LYS A 42 8.65 -5.33 15.95
CA LYS A 42 7.80 -5.69 17.05
C LYS A 42 6.71 -6.67 16.64
N ARG A 43 6.19 -6.53 15.42
CA ARG A 43 5.15 -7.40 14.91
C ARG A 43 5.73 -8.60 14.18
N LYS A 44 7.05 -8.76 14.22
CA LYS A 44 7.73 -9.88 13.59
C LYS A 44 7.60 -9.90 12.08
N HIS A 45 7.53 -8.71 11.49
CA HIS A 45 7.47 -8.59 10.04
C HIS A 45 8.83 -8.19 9.49
N TYR A 46 9.90 -8.63 10.13
CA TYR A 46 11.22 -8.14 9.77
C TYR A 46 11.73 -8.68 8.44
N LYS A 47 11.06 -9.66 7.87
CA LYS A 47 11.48 -10.13 6.57
C LYS A 47 11.41 -9.02 5.54
N CYS A 48 10.48 -8.09 5.71
CA CYS A 48 10.31 -7.01 4.76
C CYS A 48 11.06 -5.74 5.09
N LEU A 49 11.87 -5.76 6.16
CA LEU A 49 12.64 -4.58 6.48
C LEU A 49 13.54 -4.15 5.33
N LYS A 50 14.04 -5.10 4.56
CA LYS A 50 14.91 -4.77 3.45
C LYS A 50 14.19 -4.02 2.34
N TYR A 51 12.87 -3.94 2.40
CA TYR A 51 12.10 -3.24 1.39
C TYR A 51 11.63 -1.86 1.84
N ILE A 52 12.07 -1.43 3.02
CA ILE A 52 11.63 -0.15 3.55
C ILE A 52 11.87 1.00 2.57
N ASP A 53 13.02 1.02 1.94
CA ASP A 53 13.35 2.11 1.05
C ASP A 53 12.65 1.98 -0.30
N TYR A 54 11.94 0.87 -0.51
CA TYR A 54 11.24 0.65 -1.75
C TYR A 54 9.78 1.05 -1.66
N ILE A 55 9.35 1.54 -0.49
CA ILE A 55 7.95 1.92 -0.32
C ILE A 55 7.49 2.90 -1.39
N PRO A 56 8.27 3.92 -1.75
CA PRO A 56 7.81 4.82 -2.81
C PRO A 56 7.59 4.10 -4.14
N ASP A 57 8.42 3.10 -4.44
CA ASP A 57 8.26 2.35 -5.66
C ASP A 57 7.00 1.50 -5.61
N ILE A 58 6.70 0.91 -4.45
CA ILE A 58 5.51 0.11 -4.30
C ILE A 58 4.27 0.96 -4.52
N ILE A 59 4.28 2.18 -4.00
CA ILE A 59 3.13 3.06 -4.14
C ILE A 59 3.00 3.55 -5.58
N ALA A 60 4.11 3.84 -6.23
CA ALA A 60 4.05 4.36 -7.59
C ALA A 60 3.68 3.29 -8.59
N ASN A 61 4.15 2.06 -8.37
CA ASN A 61 3.95 0.99 -9.34
C ASN A 61 3.63 -0.34 -8.69
N PRO A 62 2.51 -0.46 -8.00
CA PRO A 62 2.17 -1.74 -7.41
C PRO A 62 1.77 -2.71 -8.51
N ASP A 63 1.93 -4.00 -8.27
CA ASP A 63 1.46 -4.99 -9.21
C ASP A 63 -0.03 -5.22 -9.01
N TYR A 64 -0.48 -5.18 -7.76
CA TYR A 64 -1.88 -5.40 -7.43
C TYR A 64 -2.34 -4.40 -6.39
N ILE A 65 -3.63 -4.11 -6.38
CA ILE A 65 -4.19 -3.15 -5.45
C ILE A 65 -5.60 -3.61 -5.08
N GLY A 66 -5.98 -3.41 -3.83
CA GLY A 66 -7.31 -3.80 -3.39
C GLY A 66 -7.71 -3.08 -2.13
N ILE A 67 -8.91 -3.40 -1.66
CA ILE A 67 -9.44 -2.83 -0.43
C ILE A 67 -9.57 -3.98 0.55
N ASN A 68 -9.08 -3.77 1.77
CA ASN A 68 -9.12 -4.82 2.77
C ASN A 68 -10.52 -4.91 3.34
N PRO A 69 -11.24 -6.01 3.11
CA PRO A 69 -12.62 -6.11 3.56
C PRO A 69 -12.76 -6.32 5.05
N ASN A 70 -11.69 -6.65 5.73
CA ASN A 70 -11.73 -6.89 7.17
C ASN A 70 -11.48 -5.64 7.99
N GLU A 71 -11.19 -4.53 7.35
CA GLU A 71 -10.94 -3.30 8.09
C GLU A 71 -12.09 -2.37 7.85
N SER A 72 -12.50 -1.65 8.87
CA SER A 72 -13.57 -0.70 8.65
C SER A 72 -12.92 0.53 8.03
N GLY A 73 -13.63 1.21 7.21
CA GLY A 73 -13.12 2.40 6.60
C GLY A 73 -12.29 2.08 5.38
N ASP A 74 -11.41 2.97 5.05
CA ASP A 74 -10.71 2.88 3.79
C ASP A 74 -9.31 2.35 3.97
N SER A 75 -9.19 1.07 4.09
CA SER A 75 -7.89 0.44 4.19
C SER A 75 -7.55 -0.15 2.82
N ILE A 76 -6.48 0.34 2.22
CA ILE A 76 -6.08 -0.06 0.89
C ILE A 76 -4.87 -0.94 0.99
N GLU A 77 -4.81 -1.96 0.13
CA GLU A 77 -3.67 -2.88 0.10
C GLU A 77 -2.96 -2.75 -1.23
N LEU A 78 -1.65 -2.65 -1.20
CA LEU A 78 -0.85 -2.66 -2.42
C LEU A 78 0.09 -3.85 -2.32
N VAL A 79 0.27 -4.58 -3.41
CA VAL A 79 1.19 -5.71 -3.43
C VAL A 79 2.18 -5.51 -4.56
N LYS A 80 3.45 -5.65 -4.26
CA LYS A 80 4.50 -5.55 -5.27
C LYS A 80 5.34 -6.81 -5.20
N ARG A 81 5.61 -7.41 -6.34
CA ARG A 81 6.41 -8.61 -6.39
C ARG A 81 7.86 -8.26 -6.56
N TYR A 82 8.63 -8.50 -5.52
CA TYR A 82 10.07 -8.43 -5.56
C TYR A 82 10.50 -9.89 -5.41
N GLU A 83 11.52 -10.14 -4.66
CA GLU A 83 11.89 -11.50 -4.35
C GLU A 83 10.78 -12.10 -3.52
N ASP A 84 10.19 -11.28 -2.66
CA ASP A 84 9.03 -11.66 -1.87
C ASP A 84 7.84 -10.85 -2.39
N ASN A 85 6.64 -11.32 -2.11
CA ASN A 85 5.46 -10.54 -2.44
C ASN A 85 5.22 -9.63 -1.25
N VAL A 86 5.47 -8.34 -1.42
CA VAL A 86 5.39 -7.38 -0.33
C VAL A 86 4.03 -6.71 -0.35
N LEU A 87 3.34 -6.75 0.79
CA LEU A 87 2.05 -6.09 0.91
C LEU A 87 2.20 -4.87 1.77
N LEU A 88 1.65 -3.75 1.30
CA LEU A 88 1.68 -2.48 2.00
C LEU A 88 0.24 -2.15 2.33
N GLY A 89 -0.06 -1.92 3.60
CA GLY A 89 -1.40 -1.52 4.00
C GLY A 89 -1.42 -0.02 4.24
N ILE A 90 -2.41 0.66 3.67
CA ILE A 90 -2.51 2.11 3.76
C ILE A 90 -3.86 2.48 4.30
N LYS A 91 -3.89 3.38 5.27
CA LYS A 91 -5.12 3.84 5.89
C LYS A 91 -5.22 5.34 5.85
N LEU A 92 -6.45 5.83 6.00
CA LEU A 92 -6.69 7.26 6.03
C LEU A 92 -6.60 7.75 7.47
N ASP A 93 -5.86 8.83 7.67
CA ASP A 93 -5.82 9.48 8.96
C ASP A 93 -6.87 10.58 8.94
N THR A 94 -7.96 10.39 9.66
CA THR A 94 -9.08 11.29 9.57
C THR A 94 -8.76 12.67 10.09
N ASP A 95 -7.90 12.75 11.10
CA ASP A 95 -7.59 14.06 11.66
C ASP A 95 -6.67 14.85 10.74
N GLY A 96 -5.71 14.21 10.13
CA GLY A 96 -4.73 14.91 9.33
C GLY A 96 -5.09 14.98 7.86
N GLN A 97 -6.09 14.24 7.46
CA GLN A 97 -6.51 14.22 6.07
C GLN A 97 -5.37 13.84 5.16
N TYR A 98 -4.71 12.77 5.50
CA TYR A 98 -3.67 12.21 4.67
C TYR A 98 -3.70 10.69 4.83
N LEU A 99 -3.02 9.99 3.96
CA LEU A 99 -2.95 8.55 4.05
C LEU A 99 -1.63 8.15 4.66
N TYR A 100 -1.61 7.02 5.34
CA TYR A 100 -0.36 6.58 5.93
C TYR A 100 -0.20 5.08 5.82
N VAL A 101 1.06 4.63 5.78
CA VAL A 101 1.38 3.22 5.72
C VAL A 101 1.18 2.66 7.11
N SER A 102 0.22 1.77 7.25
CA SER A 102 -0.09 1.20 8.55
C SER A 102 0.68 -0.10 8.80
N THR A 103 1.04 -0.81 7.75
CA THR A 103 1.74 -2.08 7.92
C THR A 103 2.44 -2.47 6.62
N MET A 104 3.43 -3.34 6.73
CA MET A 104 4.12 -3.88 5.57
C MET A 104 4.58 -5.28 5.94
N TYR A 105 4.24 -6.28 5.14
CA TYR A 105 4.64 -7.64 5.40
C TYR A 105 4.59 -8.46 4.12
N ASP A 106 5.15 -9.67 4.16
CA ASP A 106 5.16 -10.51 2.97
C ASP A 106 3.93 -11.40 2.96
N VAL A 107 3.46 -11.72 1.76
CA VAL A 107 2.26 -12.52 1.56
C VAL A 107 2.62 -13.69 0.67
N GLN A 108 2.16 -14.87 1.04
CA GLN A 108 2.45 -16.04 0.25
C GLN A 108 1.72 -16.01 -1.08
N GLU A 109 2.32 -16.65 -2.06
CA GLU A 109 1.78 -16.63 -3.40
C GLU A 109 0.36 -17.21 -3.45
N SER A 110 0.08 -18.23 -2.69
CA SER A 110 -1.25 -18.82 -2.70
C SER A 110 -2.30 -17.83 -2.22
N LYS A 111 -1.93 -16.97 -1.27
CA LYS A 111 -2.85 -15.99 -0.76
C LYS A 111 -3.08 -14.89 -1.80
N VAL A 112 -2.02 -14.48 -2.49
CA VAL A 112 -2.15 -13.47 -3.55
C VAL A 112 -3.09 -14.01 -4.63
N SER A 113 -2.89 -15.26 -5.05
CA SER A 113 -3.72 -15.86 -6.07
C SER A 113 -5.18 -15.91 -5.65
N ARG A 114 -5.42 -16.27 -4.41
CA ARG A 114 -6.78 -16.38 -3.93
C ARG A 114 -7.45 -15.01 -3.90
N ARG A 115 -6.72 -13.98 -3.51
CA ARG A 115 -7.28 -12.64 -3.46
C ARG A 115 -7.52 -12.06 -4.86
N LEU A 116 -6.68 -12.43 -5.81
CA LEU A 116 -6.90 -12.00 -7.19
C LEU A 116 -8.15 -12.70 -7.73
N HIS A 117 -8.29 -13.98 -7.45
CA HIS A 117 -9.43 -14.72 -7.95
C HIS A 117 -10.75 -14.21 -7.36
N SER A 118 -10.74 -13.80 -6.10
CA SER A 118 -11.95 -13.33 -5.46
C SER A 118 -12.28 -11.89 -5.80
N GLY A 119 -11.35 -11.17 -6.41
CA GLY A 119 -11.59 -9.77 -6.70
C GLY A 119 -11.13 -8.82 -5.62
N ARG A 120 -10.61 -9.34 -4.50
CA ARG A 120 -10.11 -8.48 -3.44
C ARG A 120 -8.88 -7.71 -3.92
N LEU A 121 -8.06 -8.34 -4.75
CA LEU A 121 -6.93 -7.67 -5.38
C LEU A 121 -7.17 -7.59 -6.87
N LYS A 122 -6.77 -6.49 -7.48
CA LYS A 122 -6.92 -6.27 -8.90
C LYS A 122 -5.58 -5.85 -9.47
N GLN A 123 -5.37 -6.11 -10.75
CA GLN A 123 -4.13 -5.72 -11.37
C GLN A 123 -4.10 -4.21 -11.54
N PHE A 124 -2.97 -3.62 -11.26
CA PHE A 124 -2.85 -2.19 -11.31
C PHE A 124 -2.30 -1.70 -12.64
N GLU A 125 -1.46 -2.49 -13.28
CA GLU A 125 -0.84 -2.05 -14.46
C GLU A 125 -1.82 -1.75 -15.54
N VAL A 126 -1.68 -0.70 -16.18
CA VAL A 126 -2.55 -0.38 -17.21
C VAL A 126 -1.79 0.08 -18.37
N ASP A 127 -0.62 0.59 -18.13
CA ASP A 127 0.10 1.19 -19.17
C ASP A 127 0.61 0.27 -20.21
N LYS A 128 0.75 -1.00 -19.86
CA LYS A 128 1.24 -1.91 -20.81
C LYS A 128 0.42 -2.01 -22.02
N LYS A 129 -0.85 -1.82 -21.89
CA LYS A 129 -1.67 -1.92 -23.00
C LYS A 129 -1.43 -0.89 -23.99
N GLU A 130 -1.00 0.24 -23.56
CA GLU A 130 -0.82 1.25 -24.48
C GLU A 130 0.38 1.10 -25.28
N GLU A 131 1.22 0.24 -24.92
CA GLU A 131 2.39 0.04 -25.66
C GLU A 131 2.18 -0.67 -26.89
N LYS A 132 1.03 -1.22 -27.07
CA LYS A 132 0.81 -1.91 -28.27
C LYS A 132 0.32 -1.09 -29.21
#